data_4d8ad638d98e41c516a8068fb586e49e
#
_entry.id   4d8ad638d98e41c516a8068fb586e49e
#
_cell.length_a   1.000
_cell.length_b   1.000
_cell.length_c   1.000
_cell.angle_alpha   90.00
_cell.angle_beta   90.00
_cell.angle_gamma   90.00
#
_symmetry.space_group_name_H-M   'P 1'
#
loop_
_entity.id
_entity.type
_entity.pdbx_description
1 polymer ?
#
loop_
_entity_poly.entity_id
_entity_poly.type
_entity_poly.pdbx_seq_one_letter_code
_entity_poly.pdbx_strand_id
1 'polypeptide(L)'
;ACQKKIGDFSEAALSKVSTKDLGEVGGMITDLIGELKNFDAAEEEKGILGFFKKKGNQLDNMKTKYSKAETNVETIQSALEKHQVQLLKDIAMLDKMYELNMAYFKELSMYILAGKKKLADFRAHELQQAMDKAKASGLPEDAQAARDLADQCERFEKKLYDLELTRNISLQMGPQIRLLQNNNTMMAEKIQSTIVNTIPLWKNQMVLALGLAHSQQAMQAERAVTDMTNDLLKKNAEALKLGTIETAKES
;
A
#
# COMPACT_ATOMS: atom_id res chain seq x y z
N ALA A 1 -26.34 -25.34 -1.35
CA ALA A 1 -26.22 -24.12 -0.51
C ALA A 1 -24.75 -23.81 -0.19
N CYS A 2 -23.97 -24.77 0.35
CA CYS A 2 -22.57 -24.56 0.78
C CYS A 2 -21.62 -24.22 -0.39
N GLN A 3 -21.72 -24.92 -1.54
CA GLN A 3 -20.92 -24.63 -2.74
C GLN A 3 -21.14 -23.21 -3.27
N LYS A 4 -22.39 -22.74 -3.28
CA LYS A 4 -22.73 -21.37 -3.69
C LYS A 4 -22.14 -20.35 -2.74
N LYS A 5 -22.19 -20.57 -1.42
CA LYS A 5 -21.59 -19.70 -0.40
C LYS A 5 -20.08 -19.54 -0.59
N ILE A 6 -19.36 -20.62 -0.94
CA ILE A 6 -17.89 -20.57 -1.20
C ILE A 6 -17.61 -19.83 -2.50
N GLY A 7 -18.40 -20.02 -3.55
CA GLY A 7 -18.25 -19.31 -4.82
C GLY A 7 -18.49 -17.80 -4.67
N ASP A 8 -19.64 -17.41 -4.09
CA ASP A 8 -20.01 -16.01 -3.82
C ASP A 8 -18.97 -15.32 -2.91
N PHE A 9 -18.43 -16.07 -1.95
CA PHE A 9 -17.41 -15.62 -1.04
C PHE A 9 -16.05 -15.38 -1.73
N SER A 10 -15.60 -16.32 -2.59
CA SER A 10 -14.35 -16.19 -3.35
C SER A 10 -14.39 -15.00 -4.30
N GLU A 11 -15.52 -14.80 -4.99
CA GLU A 11 -15.72 -13.69 -5.91
C GLU A 11 -15.75 -12.34 -5.16
N ALA A 12 -16.44 -12.25 -4.03
CA ALA A 12 -16.48 -11.07 -3.20
C ALA A 12 -15.10 -10.75 -2.58
N ALA A 13 -14.31 -11.77 -2.26
CA ALA A 13 -12.96 -11.62 -1.73
C ALA A 13 -11.99 -11.07 -2.79
N LEU A 14 -11.99 -11.70 -3.97
CA LEU A 14 -11.08 -11.33 -5.08
C LEU A 14 -11.42 -9.95 -5.67
N SER A 15 -12.70 -9.56 -5.69
CA SER A 15 -13.12 -8.26 -6.22
C SER A 15 -12.85 -7.09 -5.29
N LYS A 16 -12.78 -7.32 -3.97
CA LYS A 16 -12.59 -6.26 -2.95
C LYS A 16 -11.13 -6.08 -2.51
N VAL A 17 -10.31 -7.13 -2.60
CA VAL A 17 -8.87 -7.04 -2.32
C VAL A 17 -8.17 -6.60 -3.61
N SER A 18 -8.19 -5.32 -3.84
CA SER A 18 -7.58 -4.71 -5.02
C SER A 18 -6.06 -4.68 -4.86
N THR A 19 -5.35 -5.55 -5.59
CA THR A 19 -3.89 -5.44 -5.77
C THR A 19 -3.49 -4.12 -6.45
N LYS A 20 -4.45 -3.35 -6.93
CA LYS A 20 -4.28 -2.05 -7.57
C LYS A 20 -3.77 -0.98 -6.59
N ASP A 21 -4.17 -1.06 -5.32
CA ASP A 21 -3.77 -0.09 -4.28
C ASP A 21 -2.28 -0.17 -3.93
N LEU A 22 -1.64 -1.34 -4.07
CA LEU A 22 -0.20 -1.51 -3.82
C LEU A 22 0.67 -0.72 -4.80
N GLY A 23 0.25 -0.62 -6.07
CA GLY A 23 0.94 0.18 -7.10
C GLY A 23 0.80 1.68 -6.84
N GLU A 24 -0.37 2.12 -6.38
CA GLU A 24 -0.66 3.52 -6.08
C GLU A 24 0.11 4.01 -4.85
N VAL A 25 0.15 3.22 -3.77
CA VAL A 25 0.96 3.51 -2.58
C VAL A 25 2.45 3.53 -2.91
N GLY A 26 2.93 2.59 -3.73
CA GLY A 26 4.31 2.57 -4.22
C GLY A 26 4.65 3.83 -5.04
N GLY A 27 3.73 4.28 -5.88
CA GLY A 27 3.82 5.54 -6.63
C GLY A 27 3.94 6.74 -5.69
N MET A 28 3.05 6.86 -4.70
CA MET A 28 3.08 7.95 -3.71
C MET A 28 4.38 8.02 -2.92
N ILE A 29 4.93 6.87 -2.49
CA ILE A 29 6.23 6.82 -1.79
C ILE A 29 7.36 7.24 -2.74
N THR A 30 7.30 6.85 -4.01
CA THR A 30 8.29 7.25 -5.03
C THR A 30 8.21 8.75 -5.30
N ASP A 31 7.02 9.32 -5.40
CA ASP A 31 6.80 10.76 -5.57
C ASP A 31 7.33 11.54 -4.36
N LEU A 32 7.10 11.04 -3.15
CA LEU A 32 7.66 11.61 -1.92
C LEU A 32 9.20 11.62 -1.96
N ILE A 33 9.83 10.52 -2.36
CA ILE A 33 11.29 10.43 -2.53
C ILE A 33 11.78 11.39 -3.64
N GLY A 34 11.02 11.55 -4.71
CA GLY A 34 11.29 12.50 -5.80
C GLY A 34 11.30 13.94 -5.31
N GLU A 35 10.30 14.36 -4.52
CA GLU A 35 10.23 15.68 -3.91
C GLU A 35 11.41 15.93 -2.95
N LEU A 36 11.81 14.92 -2.16
CA LEU A 36 12.97 14.98 -1.28
C LEU A 36 14.28 15.22 -2.06
N LYS A 37 14.50 14.45 -3.13
CA LYS A 37 15.71 14.57 -3.96
C LYS A 37 15.78 15.88 -4.74
N ASN A 38 14.65 16.35 -5.27
CA ASN A 38 14.58 17.62 -6.00
C ASN A 38 14.85 18.83 -5.10
N PHE A 39 14.53 18.72 -3.80
CA PHE A 39 14.86 19.75 -2.83
C PHE A 39 16.37 19.81 -2.55
N ASP A 40 17.05 18.66 -2.38
CA ASP A 40 18.50 18.55 -2.18
C ASP A 40 19.30 18.97 -3.42
N ALA A 41 18.88 18.53 -4.61
CA ALA A 41 19.57 18.86 -5.87
C ALA A 41 19.53 20.36 -6.21
N ALA A 42 18.62 21.12 -5.65
CA ALA A 42 18.58 22.57 -5.82
C ALA A 42 19.76 23.30 -5.14
N GLU A 43 20.48 22.63 -4.22
CA GLU A 43 21.71 23.16 -3.62
C GLU A 43 22.98 22.87 -4.48
N GLU A 44 23.01 21.77 -5.24
CA GLU A 44 24.20 21.34 -5.99
C GLU A 44 24.40 22.01 -7.37
N GLU A 45 23.36 22.55 -8.00
CA GLU A 45 23.47 23.18 -9.34
C GLU A 45 24.10 24.61 -9.35
N LYS A 46 24.58 25.10 -8.22
CA LYS A 46 25.27 26.39 -8.18
C LYS A 46 26.78 26.25 -8.35
N GLY A 47 27.21 25.74 -9.52
CA GLY A 47 28.53 25.98 -10.01
C GLY A 47 28.79 27.50 -10.20
N ILE A 48 30.03 27.88 -9.98
CA ILE A 48 30.65 29.23 -9.87
C ILE A 48 30.18 30.30 -10.90
N LEU A 49 29.43 29.94 -11.93
CA LEU A 49 28.98 30.85 -13.02
C LEU A 49 27.57 31.48 -12.79
N GLY A 50 26.81 31.05 -11.77
CA GLY A 50 25.51 31.63 -11.44
C GLY A 50 25.54 32.88 -10.56
N PHE A 51 26.70 33.30 -10.12
CA PHE A 51 26.89 34.30 -9.05
C PHE A 51 26.55 35.76 -9.42
N PHE A 52 26.27 36.06 -10.66
CA PHE A 52 26.12 37.44 -11.15
C PHE A 52 24.72 37.87 -11.59
N LYS A 53 23.68 37.05 -11.43
CA LYS A 53 22.30 37.44 -11.83
C LYS A 53 21.27 37.35 -10.71
N LYS A 54 20.84 38.52 -10.26
CA LYS A 54 19.69 38.83 -9.37
C LYS A 54 19.85 38.58 -7.87
N LYS A 55 20.32 39.60 -7.18
CA LYS A 55 20.47 39.73 -5.71
C LYS A 55 19.17 39.87 -4.90
N GLY A 56 17.98 39.81 -5.47
CA GLY A 56 16.74 40.16 -4.73
C GLY A 56 15.78 39.01 -4.41
N ASN A 57 15.81 37.85 -5.14
CA ASN A 57 14.69 36.90 -5.10
C ASN A 57 15.05 35.50 -4.60
N GLN A 58 16.21 35.29 -4.01
CA GLN A 58 16.67 33.92 -3.68
C GLN A 58 15.91 33.34 -2.48
N LEU A 59 15.68 34.13 -1.45
CA LEU A 59 14.93 33.72 -0.26
C LEU A 59 13.43 33.52 -0.55
N ASP A 60 12.84 34.41 -1.36
CA ASP A 60 11.44 34.29 -1.76
C ASP A 60 11.20 33.11 -2.67
N ASN A 61 12.14 32.79 -3.56
CA ASN A 61 12.11 31.59 -4.38
C ASN A 61 12.25 30.32 -3.54
N MET A 62 13.12 30.33 -2.52
CA MET A 62 13.28 29.21 -1.60
C MET A 62 12.05 29.02 -0.72
N LYS A 63 11.46 30.10 -0.18
CA LYS A 63 10.19 30.03 0.57
C LYS A 63 9.05 29.49 -0.28
N THR A 64 8.96 29.92 -1.54
CA THR A 64 7.94 29.43 -2.48
C THR A 64 8.13 27.95 -2.81
N LYS A 65 9.38 27.49 -3.04
CA LYS A 65 9.69 26.08 -3.24
C LYS A 65 9.36 25.25 -1.99
N TYR A 66 9.70 25.75 -0.80
CA TYR A 66 9.39 25.11 0.47
C TYR A 66 7.88 24.95 0.66
N SER A 67 7.11 26.03 0.51
CA SER A 67 5.65 25.98 0.67
C SER A 67 4.99 25.00 -0.32
N LYS A 68 5.48 24.94 -1.55
CA LYS A 68 5.00 23.99 -2.55
C LYS A 68 5.33 22.54 -2.17
N ALA A 69 6.57 22.28 -1.74
CA ALA A 69 7.00 20.95 -1.30
C ALA A 69 6.25 20.51 -0.04
N GLU A 70 6.02 21.40 0.93
CA GLU A 70 5.22 21.14 2.13
C GLU A 70 3.79 20.74 1.78
N THR A 71 3.12 21.49 0.89
CA THR A 71 1.77 21.16 0.42
C THR A 71 1.71 19.79 -0.28
N ASN A 72 2.70 19.47 -1.12
CA ASN A 72 2.78 18.18 -1.79
C ASN A 72 2.95 17.04 -0.78
N VAL A 73 3.82 17.21 0.22
CA VAL A 73 4.04 16.22 1.28
C VAL A 73 2.80 16.00 2.13
N GLU A 74 2.08 17.06 2.49
CA GLU A 74 0.81 16.95 3.23
C GLU A 74 -0.27 16.23 2.42
N THR A 75 -0.34 16.47 1.13
CA THR A 75 -1.25 15.76 0.23
C THR A 75 -0.91 14.28 0.17
N ILE A 76 0.37 13.94 0.01
CA ILE A 76 0.85 12.54 0.01
C ILE A 76 0.59 11.89 1.38
N GLN A 77 0.87 12.57 2.48
CA GLN A 77 0.60 12.08 3.83
C GLN A 77 -0.88 11.73 4.01
N SER A 78 -1.79 12.64 3.65
CA SER A 78 -3.23 12.43 3.74
C SER A 78 -3.71 11.24 2.89
N ALA A 79 -3.14 11.06 1.70
CA ALA A 79 -3.43 9.92 0.85
C ALA A 79 -2.93 8.60 1.48
N LEU A 80 -1.70 8.57 2.00
CA LEU A 80 -1.13 7.41 2.70
C LEU A 80 -1.96 7.01 3.93
N GLU A 81 -2.42 7.98 4.72
CA GLU A 81 -3.30 7.73 5.88
C GLU A 81 -4.62 7.08 5.46
N LYS A 82 -5.24 7.53 4.38
CA LYS A 82 -6.46 6.91 3.83
C LYS A 82 -6.21 5.47 3.37
N HIS A 83 -5.10 5.23 2.68
CA HIS A 83 -4.72 3.88 2.26
C HIS A 83 -4.46 2.96 3.45
N GLN A 84 -3.78 3.45 4.49
CA GLN A 84 -3.56 2.69 5.72
C GLN A 84 -4.88 2.25 6.37
N VAL A 85 -5.83 3.17 6.50
CA VAL A 85 -7.17 2.85 7.05
C VAL A 85 -7.87 1.79 6.21
N GLN A 86 -7.76 1.85 4.87
CA GLN A 86 -8.36 0.85 3.99
C GLN A 86 -7.68 -0.51 4.16
N LEU A 87 -6.35 -0.57 4.19
CA LEU A 87 -5.60 -1.80 4.42
C LEU A 87 -5.95 -2.46 5.77
N LEU A 88 -6.13 -1.68 6.83
CA LEU A 88 -6.55 -2.21 8.15
C LEU A 88 -7.97 -2.80 8.10
N LYS A 89 -8.89 -2.19 7.36
CA LYS A 89 -10.23 -2.77 7.12
C LYS A 89 -10.16 -4.07 6.33
N ASP A 90 -9.30 -4.12 5.31
CA ASP A 90 -9.11 -5.31 4.48
C ASP A 90 -8.49 -6.45 5.29
N ILE A 91 -7.53 -6.17 6.19
CA ILE A 91 -6.95 -7.14 7.12
C ILE A 91 -8.04 -7.76 8.02
N ALA A 92 -8.88 -6.91 8.62
CA ALA A 92 -9.98 -7.38 9.46
C ALA A 92 -11.02 -8.21 8.68
N MET A 93 -11.30 -7.82 7.43
CA MET A 93 -12.18 -8.58 6.54
C MET A 93 -11.56 -9.94 6.19
N LEU A 94 -10.28 -9.99 5.86
CA LEU A 94 -9.56 -11.22 5.54
C LEU A 94 -9.52 -12.19 6.73
N ASP A 95 -9.39 -11.71 7.97
CA ASP A 95 -9.51 -12.54 9.17
C ASP A 95 -10.88 -13.22 9.25
N LYS A 96 -11.94 -12.44 9.07
CA LYS A 96 -13.30 -12.98 9.09
C LYS A 96 -13.54 -13.98 7.95
N MET A 97 -12.94 -13.71 6.79
CA MET A 97 -12.98 -14.62 5.64
C MET A 97 -12.28 -15.94 5.94
N TYR A 98 -11.14 -15.91 6.60
CA TYR A 98 -10.42 -17.11 7.01
C TYR A 98 -11.26 -17.96 7.97
N GLU A 99 -11.85 -17.35 8.99
CA GLU A 99 -12.72 -18.03 9.96
C GLU A 99 -13.92 -18.70 9.28
N LEU A 100 -14.60 -17.98 8.36
CA LEU A 100 -15.72 -18.53 7.60
C LEU A 100 -15.29 -19.67 6.68
N ASN A 101 -14.15 -19.55 6.02
CA ASN A 101 -13.60 -20.62 5.18
C ASN A 101 -13.30 -21.87 6.00
N MET A 102 -12.75 -21.73 7.20
CA MET A 102 -12.50 -22.86 8.12
C MET A 102 -13.80 -23.52 8.61
N ALA A 103 -14.84 -22.71 8.87
CA ALA A 103 -16.16 -23.24 9.22
C ALA A 103 -16.77 -24.06 8.06
N TYR A 104 -16.71 -23.55 6.83
CA TYR A 104 -17.20 -24.25 5.64
C TYR A 104 -16.41 -25.52 5.34
N PHE A 105 -15.09 -25.50 5.52
CA PHE A 105 -14.26 -26.69 5.40
C PHE A 105 -14.70 -27.82 6.35
N LYS A 106 -14.96 -27.47 7.62
CA LYS A 106 -15.46 -28.42 8.62
C LYS A 106 -16.85 -28.95 8.26
N GLU A 107 -17.77 -28.06 7.88
CA GLU A 107 -19.14 -28.42 7.49
C GLU A 107 -19.14 -29.37 6.29
N LEU A 108 -18.38 -29.06 5.22
CA LEU A 108 -18.21 -29.91 4.06
C LEU A 108 -17.64 -31.29 4.43
N SER A 109 -16.61 -31.31 5.29
CA SER A 109 -15.99 -32.56 5.73
C SER A 109 -16.99 -33.46 6.48
N MET A 110 -17.86 -32.89 7.31
CA MET A 110 -18.91 -33.63 8.00
C MET A 110 -19.97 -34.19 7.02
N TYR A 111 -20.42 -33.38 6.05
CA TYR A 111 -21.37 -33.85 5.03
C TYR A 111 -20.81 -34.96 4.16
N ILE A 112 -19.56 -34.85 3.75
CA ILE A 112 -18.87 -35.88 2.95
C ILE A 112 -18.75 -37.19 3.75
N LEU A 113 -18.32 -37.10 5.02
CA LEU A 113 -18.18 -38.28 5.87
C LEU A 113 -19.53 -38.96 6.12
N ALA A 114 -20.56 -38.20 6.49
CA ALA A 114 -21.90 -38.73 6.69
C ALA A 114 -22.50 -39.32 5.40
N GLY A 115 -22.30 -38.62 4.27
CA GLY A 115 -22.77 -39.09 2.97
C GLY A 115 -22.09 -40.37 2.51
N LYS A 116 -20.76 -40.49 2.67
CA LYS A 116 -20.03 -41.76 2.35
C LYS A 116 -20.51 -42.92 3.20
N LYS A 117 -20.69 -42.68 4.53
CA LYS A 117 -21.22 -43.72 5.43
C LYS A 117 -22.61 -44.14 5.01
N LYS A 118 -23.53 -43.19 4.73
CA LYS A 118 -24.90 -43.50 4.29
C LYS A 118 -24.92 -44.24 2.95
N LEU A 119 -24.07 -43.87 1.99
CA LEU A 119 -23.97 -44.53 0.70
C LEU A 119 -23.48 -45.98 0.85
N ALA A 120 -22.46 -46.22 1.69
CA ALA A 120 -21.95 -47.56 1.96
C ALA A 120 -23.02 -48.46 2.62
N ASP A 121 -23.73 -47.90 3.63
CA ASP A 121 -24.80 -48.59 4.32
C ASP A 121 -25.96 -48.92 3.37
N PHE A 122 -26.41 -47.98 2.55
CA PHE A 122 -27.47 -48.19 1.56
C PHE A 122 -27.09 -49.23 0.50
N ARG A 123 -25.84 -49.23 0.01
CA ARG A 123 -25.35 -50.22 -0.92
C ARG A 123 -25.32 -51.64 -0.31
N ALA A 124 -24.94 -51.74 0.98
CA ALA A 124 -24.81 -53.01 1.66
C ALA A 124 -26.20 -53.65 2.02
N HIS A 125 -27.21 -52.82 2.25
CA HIS A 125 -28.53 -53.29 2.70
C HIS A 125 -29.59 -53.13 1.61
N GLU A 126 -30.04 -51.89 1.33
CA GLU A 126 -31.21 -51.65 0.47
C GLU A 126 -30.97 -52.04 -0.98
N LEU A 127 -29.81 -51.67 -1.56
CA LEU A 127 -29.48 -52.05 -2.94
C LEU A 127 -29.26 -53.57 -3.06
N GLN A 128 -28.56 -54.17 -2.09
CA GLN A 128 -28.31 -55.65 -2.10
C GLN A 128 -29.64 -56.43 -1.99
N GLN A 129 -30.54 -56.01 -1.11
CA GLN A 129 -31.86 -56.64 -0.99
C GLN A 129 -32.70 -56.53 -2.27
N ALA A 130 -32.68 -55.38 -2.95
CA ALA A 130 -33.36 -55.21 -4.23
C ALA A 130 -32.75 -56.09 -5.34
N MET A 131 -31.42 -56.19 -5.38
CA MET A 131 -30.74 -57.10 -6.34
C MET A 131 -31.06 -58.56 -6.09
N ASP A 132 -31.07 -58.99 -4.84
CA ASP A 132 -31.38 -60.39 -4.48
C ASP A 132 -32.85 -60.73 -4.75
N LYS A 133 -33.77 -59.79 -4.51
CA LYS A 133 -35.18 -59.93 -4.87
C LYS A 133 -35.38 -60.08 -6.38
N ALA A 134 -34.72 -59.20 -7.17
CA ALA A 134 -34.75 -59.26 -8.63
C ALA A 134 -34.24 -60.60 -9.18
N LYS A 135 -33.18 -61.14 -8.57
CA LYS A 135 -32.65 -62.47 -8.93
C LYS A 135 -33.62 -63.61 -8.57
N ALA A 136 -34.26 -63.52 -7.42
CA ALA A 136 -35.17 -64.55 -6.94
C ALA A 136 -36.52 -64.57 -7.68
N SER A 137 -37.09 -63.39 -7.98
CA SER A 137 -38.39 -63.28 -8.66
C SER A 137 -38.33 -63.47 -10.17
N GLY A 138 -37.21 -63.09 -10.79
CA GLY A 138 -37.07 -63.04 -12.26
C GLY A 138 -37.99 -62.02 -12.96
N LEU A 139 -38.72 -61.18 -12.19
CA LEU A 139 -39.66 -60.22 -12.72
C LEU A 139 -38.97 -58.97 -13.27
N PRO A 140 -39.40 -58.45 -14.45
CA PRO A 140 -38.82 -57.21 -15.04
C PRO A 140 -38.96 -56.01 -14.11
N GLU A 141 -40.05 -55.92 -13.35
CA GLU A 141 -40.32 -54.80 -12.43
C GLU A 141 -39.30 -54.77 -11.26
N ASP A 142 -38.96 -55.93 -10.68
CA ASP A 142 -37.97 -56.02 -9.60
C ASP A 142 -36.55 -55.72 -10.16
N ALA A 143 -36.27 -56.16 -11.37
CA ALA A 143 -35.01 -55.82 -12.05
C ALA A 143 -34.87 -54.32 -12.34
N GLN A 144 -35.96 -53.66 -12.73
CA GLN A 144 -35.98 -52.21 -12.92
C GLN A 144 -35.80 -51.44 -11.60
N ALA A 145 -36.48 -51.86 -10.54
CA ALA A 145 -36.35 -51.24 -9.21
C ALA A 145 -34.89 -51.33 -8.70
N ALA A 146 -34.22 -52.44 -8.88
CA ALA A 146 -32.79 -52.60 -8.53
C ALA A 146 -31.89 -51.65 -9.33
N ARG A 147 -32.13 -51.46 -10.64
CA ARG A 147 -31.39 -50.53 -11.50
C ARG A 147 -31.60 -49.08 -11.02
N ASP A 148 -32.86 -48.69 -10.76
CA ASP A 148 -33.19 -47.33 -10.30
C ASP A 148 -32.46 -46.99 -8.99
N LEU A 149 -32.35 -47.93 -8.05
CA LEU A 149 -31.59 -47.75 -6.82
C LEU A 149 -30.08 -47.66 -7.09
N ALA A 150 -29.53 -48.46 -8.01
CA ALA A 150 -28.14 -48.39 -8.40
C ALA A 150 -27.82 -46.99 -9.00
N ASP A 151 -28.66 -46.49 -9.90
CA ASP A 151 -28.53 -45.17 -10.50
C ASP A 151 -28.61 -44.04 -9.46
N GLN A 152 -29.47 -44.22 -8.44
CA GLN A 152 -29.50 -43.28 -7.31
C GLN A 152 -28.18 -43.24 -6.54
N CYS A 153 -27.60 -44.40 -6.28
CA CYS A 153 -26.29 -44.51 -5.63
C CYS A 153 -25.20 -43.82 -6.44
N GLU A 154 -25.16 -44.03 -7.76
CA GLU A 154 -24.18 -43.38 -8.63
C GLU A 154 -24.35 -41.86 -8.66
N ARG A 155 -25.57 -41.35 -8.78
CA ARG A 155 -25.83 -39.90 -8.73
C ARG A 155 -25.42 -39.27 -7.39
N PHE A 156 -25.66 -39.99 -6.28
CA PHE A 156 -25.26 -39.56 -4.97
C PHE A 156 -23.73 -39.58 -4.79
N GLU A 157 -23.05 -40.59 -5.31
CA GLU A 157 -21.59 -40.68 -5.30
C GLU A 157 -20.94 -39.54 -6.09
N LYS A 158 -21.45 -39.21 -7.29
CA LYS A 158 -21.02 -38.05 -8.06
C LYS A 158 -21.18 -36.76 -7.24
N LYS A 159 -22.29 -36.62 -6.51
CA LYS A 159 -22.52 -35.46 -5.66
C LYS A 159 -21.53 -35.38 -4.50
N LEU A 160 -21.16 -36.48 -3.89
CA LEU A 160 -20.11 -36.55 -2.87
C LEU A 160 -18.75 -36.14 -3.45
N TYR A 161 -18.43 -36.59 -4.66
CA TYR A 161 -17.21 -36.17 -5.35
C TYR A 161 -17.17 -34.65 -5.60
N ASP A 162 -18.26 -34.04 -6.06
CA ASP A 162 -18.36 -32.57 -6.20
C ASP A 162 -18.13 -31.83 -4.88
N LEU A 163 -18.61 -32.37 -3.77
CA LEU A 163 -18.38 -31.81 -2.44
C LEU A 163 -16.91 -31.93 -2.02
N GLU A 164 -16.23 -33.03 -2.38
CA GLU A 164 -14.81 -33.22 -2.13
C GLU A 164 -13.94 -32.20 -2.91
N LEU A 165 -14.28 -31.96 -4.18
CA LEU A 165 -13.61 -30.92 -4.96
C LEU A 165 -13.78 -29.54 -4.32
N THR A 166 -15.00 -29.22 -3.88
CA THR A 166 -15.28 -27.95 -3.18
C THR A 166 -14.51 -27.84 -1.87
N ARG A 167 -14.40 -28.95 -1.11
CA ARG A 167 -13.60 -28.99 0.12
C ARG A 167 -12.11 -28.74 -0.16
N ASN A 168 -11.57 -29.30 -1.25
CA ASN A 168 -10.18 -29.09 -1.65
C ASN A 168 -9.92 -27.63 -2.03
N ILE A 169 -10.86 -26.97 -2.72
CA ILE A 169 -10.79 -25.53 -3.00
C ILE A 169 -10.75 -24.74 -1.67
N SER A 170 -11.64 -25.05 -0.73
CA SER A 170 -11.65 -24.41 0.59
C SER A 170 -10.32 -24.58 1.34
N LEU A 171 -9.70 -25.76 1.23
CA LEU A 171 -8.39 -26.02 1.84
C LEU A 171 -7.29 -25.13 1.25
N GLN A 172 -7.31 -24.91 -0.07
CA GLN A 172 -6.33 -24.08 -0.78
C GLN A 172 -6.55 -22.57 -0.51
N MET A 173 -7.78 -22.16 -0.25
CA MET A 173 -8.11 -20.75 0.02
C MET A 173 -7.51 -20.23 1.35
N GLY A 174 -7.38 -21.09 2.36
CA GLY A 174 -6.85 -20.68 3.67
C GLY A 174 -5.47 -20.01 3.58
N PRO A 175 -4.45 -20.68 3.03
CA PRO A 175 -3.12 -20.10 2.82
C PRO A 175 -3.13 -18.83 1.93
N GLN A 176 -3.98 -18.77 0.90
CA GLN A 176 -4.10 -17.60 0.01
C GLN A 176 -4.64 -16.38 0.76
N ILE A 177 -5.66 -16.55 1.59
CA ILE A 177 -6.21 -15.48 2.45
C ILE A 177 -5.11 -14.97 3.40
N ARG A 178 -4.34 -15.86 4.02
CA ARG A 178 -3.24 -15.48 4.92
C ARG A 178 -2.10 -14.76 4.20
N LEU A 179 -1.78 -15.15 2.98
CA LEU A 179 -0.77 -14.47 2.17
C LEU A 179 -1.19 -13.03 1.86
N LEU A 180 -2.44 -12.81 1.43
CA LEU A 180 -2.98 -11.49 1.18
C LEU A 180 -3.00 -10.62 2.46
N GLN A 181 -3.42 -11.21 3.59
CA GLN A 181 -3.42 -10.53 4.88
C GLN A 181 -2.02 -10.08 5.29
N ASN A 182 -1.01 -10.95 5.16
CA ASN A 182 0.38 -10.62 5.48
C ASN A 182 0.91 -9.49 4.58
N ASN A 183 0.60 -9.52 3.29
CA ASN A 183 0.99 -8.46 2.36
C ASN A 183 0.38 -7.11 2.75
N ASN A 184 -0.91 -7.08 3.09
CA ASN A 184 -1.60 -5.87 3.55
C ASN A 184 -1.02 -5.36 4.87
N THR A 185 -0.69 -6.27 5.81
CA THR A 185 -0.05 -5.92 7.09
C THR A 185 1.30 -5.25 6.87
N MET A 186 2.18 -5.86 6.06
CA MET A 186 3.49 -5.28 5.75
C MET A 186 3.36 -3.90 5.08
N MET A 187 2.37 -3.72 4.21
CA MET A 187 2.14 -2.43 3.56
C MET A 187 1.64 -1.38 4.55
N ALA A 188 0.69 -1.74 5.42
CA ALA A 188 0.19 -0.85 6.46
C ALA A 188 1.31 -0.41 7.44
N GLU A 189 2.22 -1.31 7.79
CA GLU A 189 3.40 -1.02 8.62
C GLU A 189 4.39 -0.09 7.91
N LYS A 190 4.65 -0.30 6.60
CA LYS A 190 5.49 0.60 5.81
C LYS A 190 4.91 2.01 5.72
N ILE A 191 3.61 2.13 5.48
CA ILE A 191 2.91 3.41 5.48
C ILE A 191 3.04 4.08 6.85
N GLN A 192 2.78 3.35 7.93
CA GLN A 192 2.92 3.86 9.30
C GLN A 192 4.33 4.38 9.56
N SER A 193 5.36 3.62 9.20
CA SER A 193 6.76 4.03 9.34
C SER A 193 7.08 5.29 8.52
N THR A 194 6.55 5.40 7.31
CA THR A 194 6.72 6.58 6.46
C THR A 194 6.09 7.81 7.10
N ILE A 195 4.86 7.71 7.60
CA ILE A 195 4.13 8.82 8.22
C ILE A 195 4.82 9.28 9.52
N VAL A 196 5.23 8.32 10.37
CA VAL A 196 5.72 8.65 11.72
C VAL A 196 7.21 9.03 11.72
N ASN A 197 8.01 8.46 10.84
CA ASN A 197 9.47 8.63 10.87
C ASN A 197 10.00 9.45 9.69
N THR A 198 9.61 9.09 8.46
CA THR A 198 10.22 9.67 7.25
C THR A 198 9.73 11.10 7.00
N ILE A 199 8.43 11.34 7.08
CA ILE A 199 7.85 12.67 6.83
C ILE A 199 8.31 13.70 7.87
N PRO A 200 8.28 13.44 9.19
CA PRO A 200 8.79 14.38 10.18
C PRO A 200 10.28 14.68 10.05
N LEU A 201 11.09 13.64 9.76
CA LEU A 201 12.52 13.83 9.53
C LEU A 201 12.77 14.79 8.36
N TRP A 202 12.05 14.60 7.28
CA TRP A 202 12.15 15.45 6.10
C TRP A 202 11.68 16.89 6.37
N LYS A 203 10.54 17.08 7.07
CA LYS A 203 10.07 18.41 7.50
C LYS A 203 11.14 19.12 8.33
N ASN A 204 11.79 18.43 9.24
CA ASN A 204 12.89 18.99 10.04
C ASN A 204 14.10 19.40 9.19
N GLN A 205 14.49 18.59 8.20
CA GLN A 205 15.59 18.93 7.28
C GLN A 205 15.26 20.16 6.44
N MET A 206 14.02 20.30 5.96
CA MET A 206 13.59 21.50 5.24
C MET A 206 13.68 22.78 6.09
N VAL A 207 13.24 22.71 7.35
CA VAL A 207 13.34 23.86 8.29
C VAL A 207 14.78 24.25 8.52
N LEU A 208 15.68 23.28 8.68
CA LEU A 208 17.13 23.51 8.84
C LEU A 208 17.72 24.17 7.58
N ALA A 209 17.37 23.69 6.39
CA ALA A 209 17.85 24.24 5.12
C ALA A 209 17.41 25.72 4.94
N LEU A 210 16.15 26.03 5.27
CA LEU A 210 15.65 27.42 5.28
C LEU A 210 16.40 28.29 6.29
N GLY A 211 16.66 27.79 7.50
CA GLY A 211 17.42 28.49 8.54
C GLY A 211 18.84 28.82 8.10
N LEU A 212 19.53 27.85 7.46
CA LEU A 212 20.87 28.05 6.90
C LEU A 212 20.87 29.10 5.78
N ALA A 213 19.90 29.04 4.86
CA ALA A 213 19.79 30.03 3.78
C ALA A 213 19.53 31.44 4.31
N HIS A 214 18.71 31.56 5.36
CA HIS A 214 18.46 32.84 6.02
C HIS A 214 19.73 33.39 6.70
N SER A 215 20.51 32.54 7.38
CA SER A 215 21.77 32.90 8.03
C SER A 215 22.83 33.31 7.00
N GLN A 216 22.94 32.61 5.87
CA GLN A 216 23.86 33.01 4.79
C GLN A 216 23.50 34.35 4.18
N GLN A 217 22.22 34.64 4.01
CA GLN A 217 21.76 35.93 3.50
C GLN A 217 22.07 37.07 4.50
N ALA A 218 21.91 36.84 5.81
CA ALA A 218 22.26 37.82 6.85
C ALA A 218 23.76 38.11 6.84
N MET A 219 24.62 37.10 6.75
CA MET A 219 26.08 37.29 6.64
C MET A 219 26.50 38.02 5.36
N GLN A 220 25.82 37.78 4.23
CA GLN A 220 26.09 38.49 2.98
C GLN A 220 25.69 39.98 3.07
N ALA A 221 24.55 40.25 3.72
CA ALA A 221 24.13 41.63 3.97
C ALA A 221 25.11 42.37 4.88
N GLU A 222 25.60 41.74 5.93
CA GLU A 222 26.60 42.31 6.85
C GLU A 222 27.93 42.60 6.14
N ARG A 223 28.40 41.68 5.28
CA ARG A 223 29.60 41.90 4.43
C ARG A 223 29.39 43.08 3.48
N ALA A 224 28.25 43.16 2.81
CA ALA A 224 27.95 44.26 1.90
C ALA A 224 27.92 45.62 2.61
N VAL A 225 27.40 45.68 3.85
CA VAL A 225 27.43 46.90 4.69
C VAL A 225 28.87 47.23 5.08
N THR A 226 29.67 46.27 5.47
CA THR A 226 31.07 46.44 5.83
C THR A 226 31.91 46.95 4.63
N ASP A 227 31.72 46.33 3.45
CA ASP A 227 32.40 46.74 2.22
C ASP A 227 32.02 48.17 1.81
N MET A 228 30.72 48.50 1.86
CA MET A 228 30.22 49.85 1.58
C MET A 228 30.78 50.88 2.57
N THR A 229 30.88 50.55 3.86
CA THR A 229 31.45 51.40 4.90
C THR A 229 32.93 51.65 4.64
N ASN A 230 33.69 50.62 4.28
CA ASN A 230 35.11 50.73 3.93
C ASN A 230 35.34 51.57 2.67
N ASP A 231 34.50 51.46 1.63
CA ASP A 231 34.55 52.29 0.45
C ASP A 231 34.24 53.76 0.73
N LEU A 232 33.27 54.04 1.62
CA LEU A 232 32.97 55.40 2.08
C LEU A 232 34.15 55.99 2.87
N LEU A 233 34.76 55.23 3.75
CA LEU A 233 35.94 55.64 4.51
C LEU A 233 37.13 55.95 3.59
N LYS A 234 37.40 55.13 2.54
CA LYS A 234 38.42 55.40 1.54
C LYS A 234 38.16 56.67 0.75
N LYS A 235 36.91 56.85 0.27
CA LYS A 235 36.53 58.10 -0.44
C LYS A 235 36.67 59.35 0.42
N ASN A 236 36.29 59.27 1.70
CA ASN A 236 36.47 60.37 2.65
C ASN A 236 37.95 60.65 2.91
N ALA A 237 38.82 59.63 3.02
CA ALA A 237 40.26 59.81 3.19
C ALA A 237 40.89 60.40 1.95
N GLU A 238 40.48 60.02 0.73
CA GLU A 238 40.93 60.61 -0.53
C GLU A 238 40.47 62.07 -0.67
N ALA A 239 39.22 62.41 -0.30
CA ALA A 239 38.73 63.78 -0.32
C ALA A 239 39.47 64.69 0.69
N LEU A 240 39.78 64.19 1.90
CA LEU A 240 40.61 64.87 2.87
C LEU A 240 42.05 65.07 2.38
N LYS A 241 42.61 64.13 1.68
CA LYS A 241 43.94 64.21 1.08
C LYS A 241 44.00 65.26 -0.05
N LEU A 242 42.97 65.32 -0.88
CA LEU A 242 42.85 66.35 -1.92
C LEU A 242 42.68 67.75 -1.32
N GLY A 243 41.84 67.92 -0.31
CA GLY A 243 41.64 69.19 0.39
C GLY A 243 42.89 69.68 1.09
N THR A 244 43.70 68.80 1.71
CA THR A 244 44.99 69.20 2.33
C THR A 244 46.06 69.52 1.29
N ILE A 245 46.06 68.94 0.12
CA ILE A 245 46.98 69.26 -0.96
C ILE A 245 46.61 70.58 -1.61
N GLU A 246 45.33 70.96 -1.71
CA GLU A 246 44.86 72.17 -2.28
C GLU A 246 45.17 73.36 -1.34
N THR A 247 44.93 73.24 -0.03
CA THR A 247 45.30 74.19 0.98
C THR A 247 46.82 74.40 1.11
N ALA A 248 47.64 73.37 0.86
CA ALA A 248 49.08 73.50 0.87
C ALA A 248 49.67 74.10 -0.44
N LYS A 249 48.91 74.29 -1.50
CA LYS A 249 49.27 74.94 -2.74
C LYS A 249 48.90 76.42 -2.78
N GLU A 250 47.99 76.85 -1.92
CA GLU A 250 47.53 78.27 -1.79
C GLU A 250 48.26 79.06 -0.68
N SER A 251 49.12 78.44 0.11
CA SER A 251 49.99 79.08 1.08
C SER A 251 51.44 79.13 0.59
#